data_f923385cef99098f8da84a64af7becda
#
_entry.id   f923385cef99098f8da84a64af7becda
#
_cell.length_a   1.000
_cell.length_b   1.000
_cell.length_c   1.000
_cell.angle_alpha   90.00
_cell.angle_beta   90.00
_cell.angle_gamma   90.00
#
_symmetry.space_group_name_H-M   'P 1'
#
loop_
_entity.id
_entity.type
_entity.pdbx_description
1 polymer ?
#
loop_
_entity_poly.entity_id
_entity_poly.type
_entity_poly.pdbx_seq_one_letter_code
_entity_poly.pdbx_strand_id
1 'polypeptide(L)'
;LQNQPIYLKAITLKDISDVDSIKDDAKKHMILIVRITPMAQKDIETLRKAIDDLYNFVKSAGGDIARLGEERVVITPPAVKIWKGVHDLK
;
A
#
# COMPACT_ATOMS: atom_id res chain seq x y z
N LEU A 1 15.51 -20.63 -11.95
CA LEU A 1 15.31 -20.34 -12.07
C LEU A 1 14.39 -19.87 -12.24
N GLN A 2 13.91 -19.55 -12.09
CA GLN A 2 13.03 -19.22 -12.38
C GLN A 2 12.59 -18.08 -12.00
N ASN A 3 12.15 -17.33 -12.71
CA ASN A 3 11.61 -16.08 -12.46
C ASN A 3 10.19 -16.18 -12.14
N GLN A 4 9.82 -15.94 -10.94
CA GLN A 4 8.44 -15.88 -10.51
C GLN A 4 7.92 -14.49 -10.84
N PRO A 5 6.78 -14.38 -11.47
CA PRO A 5 6.24 -13.05 -11.73
C PRO A 5 5.81 -12.39 -10.44
N ILE A 6 5.91 -11.08 -10.41
CA ILE A 6 5.37 -10.29 -9.32
C ILE A 6 4.11 -9.63 -9.85
N TYR A 7 2.99 -9.88 -9.20
CA TYR A 7 1.72 -9.36 -9.65
C TYR A 7 1.46 -7.98 -9.06
N LEU A 8 0.80 -7.17 -9.84
CA LEU A 8 0.36 -5.86 -9.41
C LEU A 8 -1.16 -5.89 -9.34
N LYS A 9 -1.72 -5.43 -8.25
CA LYS A 9 -3.16 -5.48 -8.02
C LYS A 9 -3.66 -4.12 -7.59
N ALA A 10 -4.77 -3.68 -8.16
CA ALA A 10 -5.41 -2.45 -7.77
C ALA A 10 -6.50 -2.77 -6.76
N ILE A 11 -6.53 -2.03 -5.67
CA ILE A 11 -7.49 -2.25 -4.59
C ILE A 11 -8.06 -0.90 -4.19
N THR A 12 -9.29 -0.90 -3.69
CA THR A 12 -9.88 0.31 -3.14
C THR A 12 -10.10 0.11 -1.64
N LEU A 13 -9.67 1.08 -0.86
CA LEU A 13 -9.88 1.08 0.58
C LEU A 13 -11.13 1.89 0.88
N LYS A 14 -12.23 1.19 1.18
CA LYS A 14 -13.52 1.81 1.43
C LYS A 14 -13.90 1.74 2.89
N ASP A 15 -13.62 0.62 3.51
CA ASP A 15 -13.99 0.35 4.88
C ASP A 15 -12.82 -0.19 5.65
N ILE A 16 -12.92 -0.11 6.95
CA ILE A 16 -11.84 -0.63 7.80
C ILE A 16 -11.63 -2.13 7.57
N SER A 17 -12.69 -2.84 7.17
CA SER A 17 -12.55 -4.28 6.89
C SER A 17 -11.65 -4.56 5.70
N ASP A 18 -11.46 -3.58 4.82
CA ASP A 18 -10.58 -3.76 3.68
C ASP A 18 -9.11 -3.83 4.10
N VAL A 19 -8.76 -3.32 5.28
CA VAL A 19 -7.38 -3.32 5.75
C VAL A 19 -6.85 -4.75 5.86
N ASP A 20 -7.65 -5.65 6.39
CA ASP A 20 -7.21 -7.04 6.52
C ASP A 20 -7.02 -7.70 5.17
N SER A 21 -7.89 -7.40 4.21
CA SER A 21 -7.72 -7.93 2.86
C SER A 21 -6.44 -7.42 2.20
N ILE A 22 -6.13 -6.14 2.43
CA ILE A 22 -4.90 -5.56 1.91
C ILE A 22 -3.69 -6.24 2.54
N LYS A 23 -3.74 -6.48 3.84
CA LYS A 23 -2.64 -7.18 4.50
C LYS A 23 -2.45 -8.58 3.96
N ASP A 24 -3.56 -9.29 3.71
CA ASP A 24 -3.47 -10.63 3.14
C ASP A 24 -2.82 -10.62 1.77
N ASP A 25 -3.17 -9.66 0.93
CA ASP A 25 -2.56 -9.55 -0.38
C ASP A 25 -1.09 -9.15 -0.28
N ALA A 26 -0.76 -8.29 0.68
CA ALA A 26 0.63 -7.91 0.90
C ALA A 26 1.47 -9.13 1.28
N LYS A 27 0.90 -10.06 2.04
CA LYS A 27 1.62 -11.28 2.42
C LYS A 27 1.89 -12.17 1.21
N LYS A 28 1.14 -12.00 0.13
CA LYS A 28 1.34 -12.79 -1.08
C LYS A 28 2.39 -12.18 -1.98
N HIS A 29 3.09 -11.17 -1.49
CA HIS A 29 4.19 -10.53 -2.20
C HIS A 29 3.76 -9.87 -3.51
N MET A 30 2.59 -9.27 -3.49
CA MET A 30 2.10 -8.49 -4.63
C MET A 30 2.48 -7.04 -4.47
N ILE A 31 2.51 -6.33 -5.59
CA ILE A 31 2.56 -4.87 -5.55
C ILE A 31 1.11 -4.40 -5.53
N LEU A 32 0.75 -3.58 -4.57
CA LEU A 32 -0.62 -3.13 -4.41
C LEU A 32 -0.72 -1.63 -4.64
N ILE A 33 -1.65 -1.24 -5.50
CA ILE A 33 -1.97 0.16 -5.72
C ILE A 33 -3.32 0.38 -5.05
N VAL A 34 -3.31 1.08 -3.92
CA VAL A 34 -4.49 1.21 -3.08
C VAL A 34 -5.09 2.60 -3.23
N ARG A 35 -6.31 2.65 -3.75
CA ARG A 35 -7.02 3.91 -3.87
C ARG A 35 -7.66 4.23 -2.54
N ILE A 36 -7.40 5.41 -2.01
CA ILE A 36 -7.83 5.75 -0.65
C ILE A 36 -8.92 6.81 -0.58
N THR A 37 -9.30 7.38 -1.72
CA THR A 37 -10.26 8.48 -1.71
C THR A 37 -11.62 8.14 -1.12
N PRO A 38 -12.17 6.94 -1.34
CA PRO A 38 -13.49 6.68 -0.73
C PRO A 38 -13.47 6.77 0.78
N MET A 39 -12.44 6.21 1.43
CA MET A 39 -12.35 6.31 2.88
C MET A 39 -12.00 7.72 3.31
N ALA A 40 -11.16 8.42 2.55
CA ALA A 40 -10.80 9.80 2.88
C ALA A 40 -12.04 10.70 2.90
N GLN A 41 -12.96 10.47 1.98
CA GLN A 41 -14.17 11.26 1.92
C GLN A 41 -15.17 10.89 3.00
N LYS A 42 -15.08 9.67 3.50
CA LYS A 42 -16.00 9.20 4.48
C LYS A 42 -15.57 9.55 5.90
N ASP A 43 -14.31 9.34 6.23
CA ASP A 43 -13.80 9.56 7.57
C ASP A 43 -12.27 9.62 7.53
N ILE A 44 -11.77 10.85 7.52
CA ILE A 44 -10.32 11.05 7.39
C ILE A 44 -9.53 10.49 8.57
N GLU A 45 -10.11 10.49 9.76
CA GLU A 45 -9.40 9.96 10.92
C GLU A 45 -9.30 8.45 10.85
N THR A 46 -10.33 7.79 10.36
CA THR A 46 -10.28 6.35 10.15
C THR A 46 -9.25 6.01 9.08
N LEU A 47 -9.17 6.82 8.03
CA LEU A 47 -8.15 6.60 7.01
C LEU A 47 -6.76 6.74 7.61
N ARG A 48 -6.54 7.75 8.44
CA ARG A 48 -5.23 7.98 9.03
C ARG A 48 -4.78 6.77 9.84
N LYS A 49 -5.71 6.22 10.64
CA LYS A 49 -5.41 5.03 11.43
C LYS A 49 -5.14 3.81 10.55
N ALA A 50 -5.92 3.67 9.49
CA ALA A 50 -5.73 2.55 8.55
C ALA A 50 -4.36 2.62 7.88
N ILE A 51 -3.95 3.81 7.46
CA ILE A 51 -2.66 3.98 6.82
C ILE A 51 -1.52 3.70 7.80
N ASP A 52 -1.65 4.17 9.05
CA ASP A 52 -0.64 3.88 10.06
C ASP A 52 -0.50 2.39 10.30
N ASP A 53 -1.63 1.70 10.37
CA ASP A 53 -1.65 0.25 10.57
C ASP A 53 -0.96 -0.45 9.40
N LEU A 54 -1.30 -0.07 8.19
CA LEU A 54 -0.68 -0.67 7.00
C LEU A 54 0.80 -0.35 6.93
N TYR A 55 1.18 0.87 7.27
CA TYR A 55 2.57 1.27 7.27
C TYR A 55 3.38 0.36 8.21
N ASN A 56 2.91 0.22 9.44
CA ASN A 56 3.63 -0.60 10.42
C ASN A 56 3.69 -2.06 10.00
N PHE A 57 2.59 -2.57 9.45
CA PHE A 57 2.55 -3.95 9.00
C PHE A 57 3.54 -4.18 7.85
N VAL A 58 3.52 -3.32 6.85
CA VAL A 58 4.35 -3.48 5.67
C VAL A 58 5.83 -3.34 6.02
N LYS A 59 6.17 -2.35 6.85
CA LYS A 59 7.55 -2.14 7.22
C LYS A 59 8.09 -3.30 8.07
N SER A 60 7.27 -3.83 8.97
CA SER A 60 7.73 -4.96 9.77
C SER A 60 7.89 -6.23 8.94
N ALA A 61 7.19 -6.33 7.82
CA ALA A 61 7.33 -7.46 6.91
C ALA A 61 8.46 -7.25 5.90
N GLY A 62 9.17 -6.13 5.97
CA GLY A 62 10.29 -5.87 5.08
C GLY A 62 9.91 -5.24 3.75
N GLY A 63 8.63 -4.93 3.57
CA GLY A 63 8.17 -4.30 2.34
C GLY A 63 8.33 -2.80 2.37
N ASP A 64 7.76 -2.15 1.38
CA ASP A 64 7.84 -0.71 1.27
C ASP A 64 6.45 -0.13 1.03
N ILE A 65 6.23 1.12 1.43
CA ILE A 65 4.93 1.76 1.30
C ILE A 65 5.15 3.26 1.13
N ALA A 66 4.41 3.87 0.20
CA ALA A 66 4.53 5.30 -0.02
C ALA A 66 3.26 5.84 -0.66
N ARG A 67 3.05 7.14 -0.50
CA ARG A 67 1.94 7.83 -1.18
C ARG A 67 2.28 7.95 -2.65
N LEU A 68 1.25 7.79 -3.47
CA LEU A 68 1.39 7.95 -4.90
C LEU A 68 0.36 9.01 -5.27
N GLY A 69 0.76 10.26 -5.11
CA GLY A 69 -0.17 11.36 -5.22
C GLY A 69 -1.09 11.42 -4.01
N GLU A 70 -2.22 12.08 -4.14
CA GLU A 70 -3.13 12.22 -3.03
C GLU A 70 -4.18 11.15 -2.95
N GLU A 71 -4.33 10.38 -4.01
CA GLU A 71 -5.44 9.43 -4.10
C GLU A 71 -5.05 7.99 -3.89
N ARG A 72 -3.76 7.70 -3.91
CA ARG A 72 -3.30 6.31 -3.87
C ARG A 72 -2.12 6.12 -2.95
N VAL A 73 -1.98 4.89 -2.52
CA VAL A 73 -0.82 4.45 -1.74
C VAL A 73 -0.32 3.20 -2.46
N VAL A 74 0.99 3.07 -2.60
CA VAL A 74 1.58 1.89 -3.20
C VAL A 74 2.27 1.09 -2.12
N ILE A 75 2.06 -0.23 -2.16
CA ILE A 75 2.68 -1.17 -1.22
C ILE A 75 3.44 -2.19 -2.04
N THR A 76 4.67 -2.47 -1.65
CA THR A 76 5.50 -3.43 -2.38
C THR A 76 6.04 -4.50 -1.46
N PRO A 77 6.35 -5.68 -2.02
CA PRO A 77 6.97 -6.74 -1.23
C PRO A 77 8.46 -6.44 -1.03
N PRO A 78 9.14 -7.24 -0.18
CA PRO A 78 10.55 -6.95 0.11
C PRO A 78 11.46 -6.89 -1.10
N ALA A 79 11.14 -7.65 -2.14
CA ALA A 79 11.99 -7.67 -3.33
C ALA A 79 11.88 -6.43 -4.20
N VAL A 80 10.89 -5.57 -3.94
CA VAL A 80 10.65 -4.40 -4.77
C VAL A 80 10.73 -3.16 -3.89
N LYS A 81 11.64 -2.26 -4.23
CA LYS A 81 11.80 -1.03 -3.45
C LYS A 81 11.21 0.13 -4.23
N ILE A 82 10.54 1.02 -3.52
CA ILE A 82 9.99 2.21 -4.13
C ILE A 82 11.11 3.24 -4.24
N TRP A 83 11.34 3.72 -5.46
CA TRP A 83 12.35 4.75 -5.67
C TRP A 83 11.89 6.06 -5.04
N LYS A 84 12.68 6.55 -4.11
CA LYS A 84 12.29 7.77 -3.44
C LYS A 84 13.14 8.89 -3.94
N GLY A 85 13.34 9.16 -5.00
CA GLY A 85 14.16 10.12 -5.60
C GLY A 85 14.62 11.21 -4.72
N VAL A 86 15.68 11.80 -5.09
CA VAL A 86 16.17 12.76 -4.37
C VAL A 86 15.42 13.92 -4.49
N HIS A 87 14.82 14.13 -5.35
CA HIS A 87 14.13 15.22 -5.46
C HIS A 87 13.00 15.10 -5.83
N ASP A 88 12.50 14.97 -5.59
CA ASP A 88 11.46 14.94 -5.78
C ASP A 88 11.01 15.62 -6.60
N LEU A 89 10.82 15.55 -7.22
CA LEU A 89 10.38 15.99 -8.13
C LEU A 89 9.30 16.57 -7.76
N LYS A 90 8.96 17.10 -7.31
CA LYS A 90 8.00 17.62 -6.95
C LYS A 90 7.63 18.21 -7.38
#